data_59dd099ee43b81702ea3c31dbaa563a4
#
_entry.id   59dd099ee43b81702ea3c31dbaa563a4
#
_cell.length_a   1.000
_cell.length_b   1.000
_cell.length_c   1.000
_cell.angle_alpha   90.00
_cell.angle_beta   90.00
_cell.angle_gamma   90.00
#
_symmetry.space_group_name_H-M   'P 1'
#
loop_
_entity.id
_entity.type
_entity.pdbx_description
1 polymer ?
#
loop_
_entity_poly.entity_id
_entity_poly.type
_entity_poly.pdbx_seq_one_letter_code
_entity_poly.pdbx_strand_id
1 'polypeptide(L)'
;LDERPELRWSEQHVERLGYDLSKVRRSFKRHFGMTFLEMARQRRLREGFEVLGEGGAVIAAQHEAGFESPSAFRAAFARILGCAPAELKRDGLLAASWIATPLGDMVAVASQTHLHLLEFIDRKALPAELRKLRAATKGGIGIGRTGVTEQAGAELDAFFAGRSARFETPLFQEGSAFSREIWAELRRIPAGTTRSYAEIARQIGRPSATRAVARAN
;
A
#
# COMPACT_ATOMS: atom_id res chain seq x y z
N LEU A 1 -17.30 -9.98 -1.91
CA LEU A 1 -16.72 -9.01 -2.83
C LEU A 1 -16.17 -9.70 -4.07
N ASP A 2 -15.43 -10.79 -3.89
CA ASP A 2 -14.77 -11.53 -4.99
C ASP A 2 -15.73 -12.26 -5.92
N GLU A 3 -16.86 -12.74 -5.41
CA GLU A 3 -17.90 -13.41 -6.20
C GLU A 3 -18.73 -12.46 -7.06
N ARG A 4 -18.77 -11.17 -6.70
CA ARG A 4 -19.54 -10.14 -7.40
C ARG A 4 -18.75 -8.84 -7.44
N PRO A 5 -17.68 -8.78 -8.23
CA PRO A 5 -16.81 -7.61 -8.31
C PRO A 5 -17.54 -6.38 -8.91
N GLU A 6 -18.50 -6.61 -9.83
CA GLU A 6 -19.29 -5.58 -10.49
C GLU A 6 -20.32 -4.89 -9.57
N LEU A 7 -20.65 -5.52 -8.43
CA LEU A 7 -21.71 -5.01 -7.57
C LEU A 7 -21.27 -3.77 -6.78
N ARG A 8 -21.97 -2.67 -6.98
CA ARG A 8 -21.82 -1.46 -6.18
C ARG A 8 -22.49 -1.63 -4.83
N TRP A 9 -21.75 -2.23 -3.89
CA TRP A 9 -22.23 -2.51 -2.55
C TRP A 9 -22.72 -1.25 -1.82
N SER A 10 -23.91 -1.34 -1.24
CA SER A 10 -24.53 -0.34 -0.38
C SER A 10 -25.10 -0.99 0.89
N GLU A 11 -25.53 -0.19 1.85
CA GLU A 11 -26.19 -0.70 3.06
C GLU A 11 -27.42 -1.53 2.71
N GLN A 12 -28.21 -1.09 1.74
CA GLN A 12 -29.40 -1.82 1.25
C GLN A 12 -29.07 -3.22 0.70
N HIS A 13 -27.91 -3.37 0.03
CA HIS A 13 -27.49 -4.69 -0.44
C HIS A 13 -27.16 -5.64 0.73
N VAL A 14 -26.53 -5.13 1.78
CA VAL A 14 -26.21 -5.91 2.98
C VAL A 14 -27.50 -6.33 3.71
N GLU A 15 -28.47 -5.41 3.82
CA GLU A 15 -29.79 -5.69 4.42
C GLU A 15 -30.58 -6.72 3.61
N ARG A 16 -30.60 -6.63 2.27
CA ARG A 16 -31.27 -7.60 1.39
C ARG A 16 -30.70 -9.01 1.51
N LEU A 17 -29.44 -9.13 1.93
CA LEU A 17 -28.80 -10.43 2.23
C LEU A 17 -29.19 -10.95 3.64
N GLY A 18 -30.04 -10.22 4.37
CA GLY A 18 -30.50 -10.61 5.71
C GLY A 18 -29.52 -10.29 6.84
N TYR A 19 -28.50 -9.47 6.59
CA TYR A 19 -27.53 -9.12 7.62
C TYR A 19 -27.88 -7.80 8.32
N ASP A 20 -27.71 -7.79 9.64
CA ASP A 20 -27.78 -6.57 10.44
C ASP A 20 -26.57 -5.68 10.19
N LEU A 21 -26.81 -4.45 9.72
CA LEU A 21 -25.75 -3.49 9.37
C LEU A 21 -24.81 -3.16 10.53
N SER A 22 -25.36 -3.06 11.75
CA SER A 22 -24.56 -2.72 12.93
C SER A 22 -23.62 -3.87 13.30
N LYS A 23 -24.11 -5.13 13.17
CA LYS A 23 -23.29 -6.32 13.39
C LYS A 23 -22.20 -6.45 12.32
N VAL A 24 -22.55 -6.29 11.05
CA VAL A 24 -21.59 -6.30 9.92
C VAL A 24 -20.53 -5.23 10.14
N ARG A 25 -20.93 -3.99 10.42
CA ARG A 25 -19.98 -2.87 10.64
C ARG A 25 -19.02 -3.16 11.79
N ARG A 26 -19.53 -3.66 12.93
CA ARG A 26 -18.69 -3.99 14.10
C ARG A 26 -17.75 -5.16 13.80
N SER A 27 -18.25 -6.20 13.13
CA SER A 27 -17.45 -7.38 12.79
C SER A 27 -16.32 -7.02 11.84
N PHE A 28 -16.60 -6.28 10.76
CA PHE A 28 -15.58 -5.83 9.82
C PHE A 28 -14.54 -4.92 10.48
N LYS A 29 -14.98 -3.92 11.28
CA LYS A 29 -14.03 -3.07 12.02
C LYS A 29 -13.14 -3.87 12.97
N ARG A 30 -13.68 -4.90 13.62
CA ARG A 30 -12.91 -5.74 14.55
C ARG A 30 -11.88 -6.62 13.83
N HIS A 31 -12.22 -7.17 12.65
CA HIS A 31 -11.36 -8.12 11.94
C HIS A 31 -10.42 -7.45 10.93
N PHE A 32 -10.86 -6.38 10.29
CA PHE A 32 -10.16 -5.72 9.19
C PHE A 32 -9.84 -4.25 9.45
N GLY A 33 -10.14 -3.70 10.63
CA GLY A 33 -9.89 -2.30 10.96
C GLY A 33 -10.81 -1.29 10.26
N MET A 34 -11.58 -1.71 9.24
CA MET A 34 -12.46 -0.89 8.43
C MET A 34 -13.85 -1.51 8.28
N THR A 35 -14.82 -0.74 7.75
CA THR A 35 -16.14 -1.27 7.44
C THR A 35 -16.15 -2.02 6.11
N PHE A 36 -17.15 -2.91 5.91
CA PHE A 36 -17.35 -3.60 4.64
C PHE A 36 -17.49 -2.62 3.45
N LEU A 37 -18.23 -1.52 3.62
CA LEU A 37 -18.41 -0.53 2.54
C LEU A 37 -17.13 0.28 2.26
N GLU A 38 -16.29 0.51 3.27
CA GLU A 38 -14.96 1.09 3.05
C GLU A 38 -14.08 0.15 2.24
N MET A 39 -14.06 -1.14 2.57
CA MET A 39 -13.34 -2.16 1.81
C MET A 39 -13.84 -2.26 0.35
N ALA A 40 -15.16 -2.28 0.15
CA ALA A 40 -15.76 -2.28 -1.18
C ALA A 40 -15.40 -1.03 -1.99
N ARG A 41 -15.32 0.14 -1.33
CA ARG A 41 -14.89 1.39 -1.97
C ARG A 41 -13.42 1.38 -2.35
N GLN A 42 -12.55 0.85 -1.49
CA GLN A 42 -11.12 0.73 -1.78
C GLN A 42 -10.88 -0.16 -3.00
N ARG A 43 -11.58 -1.30 -3.08
CA ARG A 43 -11.50 -2.19 -4.24
C ARG A 43 -11.87 -1.47 -5.55
N ARG A 44 -12.95 -0.70 -5.56
CA ARG A 44 -13.34 0.09 -6.74
C ARG A 44 -12.29 1.14 -7.13
N LEU A 45 -11.64 1.76 -6.13
CA LEU A 45 -10.54 2.68 -6.41
C LEU A 45 -9.35 1.99 -7.08
N ARG A 46 -9.09 0.70 -6.78
CA ARG A 46 -8.09 -0.09 -7.47
C ARG A 46 -8.40 -0.21 -8.96
N GLU A 47 -9.65 -0.51 -9.34
CA GLU A 47 -10.06 -0.61 -10.74
C GLU A 47 -9.81 0.72 -11.47
N GLY A 48 -10.22 1.85 -10.89
CA GLY A 48 -9.90 3.17 -11.44
C GLY A 48 -8.40 3.48 -11.49
N PHE A 49 -7.63 2.99 -10.54
CA PHE A 49 -6.18 3.13 -10.53
C PHE A 49 -5.51 2.35 -11.68
N GLU A 50 -5.97 1.14 -11.96
CA GLU A 50 -5.50 0.31 -13.07
C GLU A 50 -5.76 0.98 -14.42
N VAL A 51 -6.98 1.52 -14.65
CA VAL A 51 -7.30 2.30 -15.84
C VAL A 51 -6.34 3.48 -16.04
N LEU A 52 -6.01 4.21 -14.97
CA LEU A 52 -5.03 5.31 -15.04
C LEU A 52 -3.62 4.79 -15.37
N GLY A 53 -3.23 3.65 -14.82
CA GLY A 53 -1.94 2.99 -15.07
C GLY A 53 -1.76 2.56 -16.52
N GLU A 54 -2.84 2.14 -17.17
CA GLU A 54 -2.90 1.79 -18.59
C GLU A 54 -2.97 3.03 -19.52
N GLY A 55 -2.97 4.21 -18.94
CA GLY A 55 -3.01 5.47 -19.67
C GLY A 55 -4.42 5.98 -19.98
N GLY A 56 -5.44 5.40 -19.36
CA GLY A 56 -6.82 5.83 -19.49
C GLY A 56 -7.06 7.25 -18.92
N ALA A 57 -8.12 7.89 -19.41
CA ALA A 57 -8.51 9.20 -18.94
C ALA A 57 -9.11 9.14 -17.52
N VAL A 58 -8.98 10.22 -16.74
CA VAL A 58 -9.53 10.31 -15.37
C VAL A 58 -11.04 10.04 -15.35
N ILE A 59 -11.77 10.43 -16.40
CA ILE A 59 -13.20 10.17 -16.51
C ILE A 59 -13.49 8.67 -16.70
N ALA A 60 -12.67 7.95 -17.48
CA ALA A 60 -12.79 6.51 -17.65
C ALA A 60 -12.50 5.79 -16.32
N ALA A 61 -11.45 6.18 -15.63
CA ALA A 61 -11.10 5.66 -14.31
C ALA A 61 -12.21 5.90 -13.27
N GLN A 62 -12.85 7.05 -13.30
CA GLN A 62 -14.01 7.36 -12.44
C GLN A 62 -15.19 6.42 -12.74
N HIS A 63 -15.49 6.20 -14.01
CA HIS A 63 -16.61 5.33 -14.43
C HIS A 63 -16.34 3.87 -14.05
N GLU A 64 -15.13 3.38 -14.30
CA GLU A 64 -14.72 2.02 -13.92
C GLU A 64 -14.81 1.82 -12.41
N ALA A 65 -14.25 2.75 -11.64
CA ALA A 65 -14.38 2.76 -10.18
C ALA A 65 -15.82 2.98 -9.67
N GLY A 66 -16.79 3.18 -10.58
CA GLY A 66 -18.21 3.31 -10.27
C GLY A 66 -18.58 4.51 -9.40
N PHE A 67 -17.85 5.62 -9.51
CA PHE A 67 -18.20 6.87 -8.83
C PHE A 67 -19.12 7.73 -9.70
N GLU A 68 -20.26 8.11 -9.15
CA GLU A 68 -21.25 8.96 -9.85
C GLU A 68 -20.76 10.39 -10.05
N SER A 69 -19.90 10.87 -9.16
CA SER A 69 -19.41 12.25 -9.15
C SER A 69 -17.89 12.32 -9.30
N PRO A 70 -17.37 13.17 -10.22
CA PRO A 70 -15.94 13.42 -10.35
C PRO A 70 -15.28 13.94 -9.06
N SER A 71 -16.02 14.72 -8.27
CA SER A 71 -15.53 15.25 -6.99
C SER A 71 -15.38 14.14 -5.95
N ALA A 72 -16.33 13.20 -5.87
CA ALA A 72 -16.27 12.06 -4.95
C ALA A 72 -15.11 11.12 -5.30
N PHE A 73 -14.88 10.85 -6.59
CA PHE A 73 -13.74 10.05 -7.05
C PHE A 73 -12.42 10.73 -6.68
N ARG A 74 -12.26 12.02 -7.02
CA ARG A 74 -11.03 12.76 -6.70
C ARG A 74 -10.77 12.82 -5.20
N ALA A 75 -11.80 13.05 -4.38
CA ALA A 75 -11.67 13.08 -2.93
C ALA A 75 -11.27 11.72 -2.34
N ALA A 76 -11.88 10.63 -2.82
CA ALA A 76 -11.56 9.28 -2.39
C ALA A 76 -10.13 8.89 -2.80
N PHE A 77 -9.71 9.23 -4.01
CA PHE A 77 -8.38 9.00 -4.54
C PHE A 77 -7.31 9.80 -3.76
N ALA A 78 -7.54 11.10 -3.55
CA ALA A 78 -6.64 11.97 -2.81
C ALA A 78 -6.50 11.58 -1.33
N ARG A 79 -7.53 11.01 -0.75
CA ARG A 79 -7.49 10.50 0.64
C ARG A 79 -6.48 9.34 0.79
N ILE A 80 -6.35 8.49 -0.23
CA ILE A 80 -5.43 7.34 -0.21
C ILE A 80 -4.05 7.77 -0.70
N LEU A 81 -3.97 8.42 -1.86
CA LEU A 81 -2.71 8.71 -2.52
C LEU A 81 -2.13 10.09 -2.20
N GLY A 82 -2.83 10.89 -1.40
CA GLY A 82 -2.36 12.22 -0.96
C GLY A 82 -2.39 13.29 -2.06
N CYS A 83 -2.90 12.98 -3.26
CA CYS A 83 -3.01 13.90 -4.39
C CYS A 83 -4.18 13.52 -5.30
N ALA A 84 -4.64 14.44 -6.14
CA ALA A 84 -5.69 14.15 -7.13
C ALA A 84 -5.14 13.31 -8.30
N PRO A 85 -5.99 12.51 -9.00
CA PRO A 85 -5.57 11.68 -10.13
C PRO A 85 -4.84 12.46 -11.24
N ALA A 86 -5.29 13.68 -11.54
CA ALA A 86 -4.68 14.54 -12.56
C ALA A 86 -3.28 15.07 -12.19
N GLU A 87 -2.89 14.96 -10.94
CA GLU A 87 -1.56 15.36 -10.46
C GLU A 87 -0.51 14.26 -10.63
N LEU A 88 -0.92 13.03 -10.94
CA LEU A 88 -0.04 11.92 -11.20
C LEU A 88 0.43 11.98 -12.66
N LYS A 89 1.74 12.01 -12.86
CA LYS A 89 2.35 12.14 -14.19
C LYS A 89 2.47 10.76 -14.83
N ARG A 90 2.28 10.68 -16.17
CA ARG A 90 2.52 9.43 -16.91
C ARG A 90 4.01 9.03 -16.90
N ASP A 91 4.90 10.03 -16.97
CA ASP A 91 6.36 9.85 -17.09
C ASP A 91 7.08 10.26 -15.80
N GLY A 92 6.54 9.89 -14.64
CA GLY A 92 7.19 10.12 -13.35
C GLY A 92 8.48 9.29 -13.22
N LEU A 93 9.47 9.82 -12.49
CA LEU A 93 10.68 9.05 -12.14
C LEU A 93 10.36 7.84 -11.26
N LEU A 94 9.25 7.91 -10.55
CA LEU A 94 8.68 6.80 -9.78
C LEU A 94 7.30 6.45 -10.35
N ALA A 95 6.96 5.17 -10.28
CA ALA A 95 5.63 4.67 -10.61
C ALA A 95 4.98 4.03 -9.38
N ALA A 96 3.71 4.37 -9.15
CA ALA A 96 2.86 3.75 -8.14
C ALA A 96 2.05 2.62 -8.78
N SER A 97 2.00 1.48 -8.15
CA SER A 97 1.16 0.35 -8.52
C SER A 97 0.40 -0.18 -7.31
N TRP A 98 -0.73 -0.78 -7.60
CA TRP A 98 -1.58 -1.40 -6.59
C TRP A 98 -1.28 -2.90 -6.50
N ILE A 99 -1.15 -3.43 -5.29
CA ILE A 99 -0.91 -4.85 -5.03
C ILE A 99 -2.01 -5.36 -4.09
N ALA A 100 -2.80 -6.31 -4.56
CA ALA A 100 -3.80 -6.97 -3.72
C ALA A 100 -3.12 -8.03 -2.85
N THR A 101 -3.48 -8.10 -1.57
CA THR A 101 -3.00 -9.15 -0.66
C THR A 101 -4.15 -9.70 0.20
N PRO A 102 -4.03 -10.90 0.77
CA PRO A 102 -5.04 -11.46 1.67
C PRO A 102 -5.31 -10.62 2.93
N LEU A 103 -4.35 -9.77 3.35
CA LEU A 103 -4.49 -8.88 4.51
C LEU A 103 -5.05 -7.50 4.15
N GLY A 104 -5.23 -7.22 2.88
CA GLY A 104 -5.69 -5.93 2.35
C GLY A 104 -4.80 -5.45 1.21
N ASP A 105 -5.26 -4.42 0.53
CA ASP A 105 -4.56 -3.86 -0.60
C ASP A 105 -3.37 -3.01 -0.16
N MET A 106 -2.29 -3.04 -0.94
CA MET A 106 -1.08 -2.24 -0.73
C MET A 106 -0.80 -1.34 -1.93
N VAL A 107 -0.09 -0.24 -1.70
CA VAL A 107 0.51 0.59 -2.75
C VAL A 107 2.01 0.39 -2.71
N ALA A 108 2.58 0.03 -3.85
CA ALA A 108 4.02 -0.01 -4.08
C ALA A 108 4.42 1.20 -4.93
N VAL A 109 5.49 1.90 -4.56
CA VAL A 109 6.07 2.97 -5.37
C VAL A 109 7.53 2.63 -5.65
N ALA A 110 7.88 2.54 -6.92
CA ALA A 110 9.22 2.15 -7.34
C ALA A 110 9.76 3.02 -8.49
N SER A 111 11.07 3.11 -8.56
CA SER A 111 11.79 3.46 -9.78
C SER A 111 11.96 2.21 -10.66
N GLN A 112 12.66 2.34 -11.78
CA GLN A 112 13.00 1.17 -12.61
C GLN A 112 13.93 0.17 -11.90
N THR A 113 14.56 0.56 -10.79
CA THR A 113 15.61 -0.22 -10.14
C THR A 113 15.38 -0.52 -8.67
N HIS A 114 14.57 0.27 -7.95
CA HIS A 114 14.40 0.13 -6.51
C HIS A 114 12.96 0.42 -6.07
N LEU A 115 12.51 -0.30 -5.06
CA LEU A 115 11.26 -0.04 -4.33
C LEU A 115 11.51 1.07 -3.30
N HIS A 116 10.69 2.12 -3.35
CA HIS A 116 10.77 3.30 -2.47
C HIS A 116 9.71 3.27 -1.37
N LEU A 117 8.57 2.66 -1.62
CA LEU A 117 7.47 2.52 -0.67
C LEU A 117 6.71 1.22 -0.95
N LEU A 118 6.33 0.52 0.11
CA LEU A 118 5.35 -0.56 0.10
C LEU A 118 4.54 -0.45 1.38
N GLU A 119 3.24 -0.11 1.26
CA GLU A 119 2.42 0.18 2.43
C GLU A 119 0.96 -0.19 2.19
N PHE A 120 0.27 -0.59 3.25
CA PHE A 120 -1.17 -0.82 3.20
C PHE A 120 -1.94 0.48 2.95
N ILE A 121 -2.97 0.42 2.10
CA ILE A 121 -3.74 1.60 1.68
C ILE A 121 -4.59 2.22 2.80
N ASP A 122 -4.89 1.46 3.83
CA ASP A 122 -5.66 1.90 5.01
C ASP A 122 -4.79 2.54 6.09
N ARG A 123 -3.46 2.52 5.93
CA ARG A 123 -2.55 3.14 6.88
C ARG A 123 -2.68 4.66 6.86
N LYS A 124 -2.96 5.24 8.01
CA LYS A 124 -3.17 6.69 8.18
C LYS A 124 -1.99 7.54 7.73
N ALA A 125 -0.77 6.99 7.81
CA ALA A 125 0.45 7.70 7.42
C ALA A 125 0.67 7.74 5.90
N LEU A 126 0.12 6.80 5.13
CA LEU A 126 0.36 6.64 3.69
C LEU A 126 0.23 7.94 2.89
N PRO A 127 -0.84 8.77 3.03
CA PRO A 127 -0.95 10.00 2.26
C PRO A 127 0.18 11.00 2.53
N ALA A 128 0.70 11.03 3.77
CA ALA A 128 1.80 11.90 4.14
C ALA A 128 3.14 11.40 3.59
N GLU A 129 3.36 10.09 3.62
CA GLU A 129 4.54 9.44 3.07
C GLU A 129 4.62 9.62 1.55
N LEU A 130 3.51 9.45 0.84
CA LEU A 130 3.43 9.68 -0.60
C LEU A 130 3.68 11.16 -0.97
N ARG A 131 3.13 12.12 -0.19
CA ARG A 131 3.43 13.54 -0.40
C ARG A 131 4.92 13.84 -0.19
N LYS A 132 5.54 13.27 0.85
CA LYS A 132 6.98 13.43 1.12
C LYS A 132 7.81 12.86 -0.02
N LEU A 133 7.48 11.65 -0.47
CA LEU A 133 8.18 10.99 -1.56
C LEU A 133 8.04 11.78 -2.87
N ARG A 134 6.84 12.28 -3.18
CA ARG A 134 6.58 13.12 -4.34
C ARG A 134 7.36 14.44 -4.30
N ALA A 135 7.45 15.08 -3.13
CA ALA A 135 8.23 16.31 -2.97
C ALA A 135 9.74 16.09 -3.16
N ALA A 136 10.26 14.93 -2.74
CA ALA A 136 11.66 14.55 -2.92
C ALA A 136 11.99 14.21 -4.38
N THR A 137 10.99 13.84 -5.19
CA THR A 137 11.18 13.38 -6.57
C THR A 137 10.85 14.48 -7.57
N LYS A 138 11.87 15.10 -8.20
CA LYS A 138 11.71 16.20 -9.18
C LYS A 138 10.81 15.83 -10.37
N GLY A 139 10.74 14.57 -10.76
CA GLY A 139 9.89 14.06 -11.85
C GLY A 139 8.47 13.69 -11.43
N GLY A 140 8.17 13.68 -10.11
CA GLY A 140 6.90 13.27 -9.57
C GLY A 140 6.71 11.75 -9.55
N ILE A 141 5.51 11.34 -9.12
CA ILE A 141 5.08 9.95 -9.11
C ILE A 141 4.03 9.78 -10.23
N GLY A 142 4.23 8.78 -11.06
CA GLY A 142 3.26 8.31 -12.05
C GLY A 142 2.43 7.15 -11.53
N ILE A 143 1.50 6.65 -12.36
CA ILE A 143 0.80 5.38 -12.13
C ILE A 143 1.28 4.40 -13.18
N GLY A 144 1.59 3.18 -12.77
CA GLY A 144 2.00 2.11 -13.66
C GLY A 144 2.78 1.03 -12.93
N ARG A 145 3.11 -0.02 -13.65
CA ARG A 145 3.92 -1.12 -13.16
C ARG A 145 5.37 -0.95 -13.58
N THR A 146 6.27 -1.39 -12.74
CA THR A 146 7.69 -1.54 -13.06
C THR A 146 8.10 -2.98 -12.76
N GLY A 147 9.20 -3.46 -13.33
CA GLY A 147 9.71 -4.79 -12.98
C GLY A 147 9.92 -4.98 -11.47
N VAL A 148 10.28 -3.89 -10.77
CA VAL A 148 10.44 -3.89 -9.30
C VAL A 148 9.11 -4.09 -8.57
N THR A 149 8.03 -3.41 -8.99
CA THR A 149 6.72 -3.58 -8.36
C THR A 149 6.09 -4.93 -8.70
N GLU A 150 6.36 -5.47 -9.88
CA GLU A 150 5.94 -6.82 -10.26
C GLU A 150 6.67 -7.88 -9.44
N GLN A 151 7.98 -7.73 -9.24
CA GLN A 151 8.76 -8.60 -8.37
C GLN A 151 8.23 -8.56 -6.94
N ALA A 152 8.01 -7.36 -6.37
CA ALA A 152 7.46 -7.23 -5.02
C ALA A 152 6.10 -7.91 -4.88
N GLY A 153 5.21 -7.77 -5.87
CA GLY A 153 3.92 -8.45 -5.92
C GLY A 153 4.07 -9.98 -5.93
N ALA A 154 4.93 -10.52 -6.79
CA ALA A 154 5.19 -11.96 -6.88
C ALA A 154 5.80 -12.53 -5.58
N GLU A 155 6.68 -11.79 -4.92
CA GLU A 155 7.25 -12.16 -3.63
C GLU A 155 6.19 -12.16 -2.51
N LEU A 156 5.28 -11.18 -2.48
CA LEU A 156 4.15 -11.14 -1.56
C LEU A 156 3.19 -12.31 -1.80
N ASP A 157 2.86 -12.62 -3.05
CA ASP A 157 2.01 -13.76 -3.40
C ASP A 157 2.65 -15.09 -2.96
N ALA A 158 3.95 -15.24 -3.13
CA ALA A 158 4.68 -16.41 -2.67
C ALA A 158 4.69 -16.52 -1.15
N PHE A 159 4.84 -15.39 -0.45
CA PHE A 159 4.82 -15.31 1.01
C PHE A 159 3.43 -15.68 1.57
N PHE A 160 2.37 -15.08 1.08
CA PHE A 160 1.02 -15.37 1.56
C PHE A 160 0.54 -16.78 1.21
N ALA A 161 1.07 -17.36 0.12
CA ALA A 161 0.83 -18.76 -0.22
C ALA A 161 1.71 -19.76 0.56
N GLY A 162 2.55 -19.28 1.48
CA GLY A 162 3.46 -20.13 2.27
C GLY A 162 4.59 -20.78 1.47
N ARG A 163 4.85 -20.33 0.23
CA ARG A 163 5.87 -20.89 -0.66
C ARG A 163 7.28 -20.33 -0.40
N SER A 164 7.37 -19.08 0.02
CA SER A 164 8.64 -18.42 0.30
C SER A 164 8.45 -17.31 1.33
N ALA A 165 9.44 -17.11 2.20
CA ALA A 165 9.52 -15.93 3.07
C ALA A 165 10.73 -15.06 2.69
N ARG A 166 11.26 -15.23 1.48
CA ARG A 166 12.42 -14.51 0.98
C ARG A 166 11.97 -13.34 0.12
N PHE A 167 12.46 -12.15 0.45
CA PHE A 167 12.23 -10.91 -0.28
C PHE A 167 13.56 -10.40 -0.82
N GLU A 168 13.70 -10.36 -2.13
CA GLU A 168 14.91 -9.93 -2.84
C GLU A 168 14.73 -8.62 -3.59
N THR A 169 13.47 -8.10 -3.63
CA THR A 169 13.16 -6.82 -4.25
C THR A 169 14.15 -5.74 -3.78
N PRO A 170 14.86 -5.06 -4.69
CA PRO A 170 15.81 -4.03 -4.33
C PRO A 170 15.12 -2.85 -3.65
N LEU A 171 15.63 -2.43 -2.49
CA LEU A 171 15.05 -1.33 -1.70
C LEU A 171 15.89 -0.06 -1.84
N PHE A 172 15.22 1.07 -2.08
CA PHE A 172 15.84 2.38 -1.92
C PHE A 172 15.85 2.76 -0.45
N GLN A 173 17.04 2.82 0.14
CA GLN A 173 17.22 3.11 1.57
C GLN A 173 17.89 4.46 1.75
N GLU A 174 17.09 5.51 1.92
CA GLU A 174 17.57 6.85 2.27
C GLU A 174 17.50 7.03 3.79
N GLY A 175 18.65 7.21 4.42
CA GLY A 175 18.74 7.39 5.86
C GLY A 175 20.18 7.62 6.33
N SER A 176 20.33 7.90 7.62
CA SER A 176 21.65 8.01 8.25
C SER A 176 22.44 6.69 8.15
N ALA A 177 23.76 6.76 8.27
CA ALA A 177 24.60 5.54 8.33
C ALA A 177 24.10 4.59 9.44
N PHE A 178 23.73 5.15 10.59
CA PHE A 178 23.15 4.38 11.70
C PHE A 178 21.84 3.69 11.33
N SER A 179 20.91 4.38 10.65
CA SER A 179 19.64 3.77 10.21
C SER A 179 19.88 2.65 9.23
N ARG A 180 20.77 2.86 8.24
CA ARG A 180 21.11 1.83 7.25
C ARG A 180 21.73 0.58 7.89
N GLU A 181 22.59 0.75 8.91
CA GLU A 181 23.18 -0.35 9.67
C GLU A 181 22.08 -1.17 10.37
N ILE A 182 21.11 -0.51 11.00
CA ILE A 182 19.97 -1.15 11.65
C ILE A 182 19.13 -1.93 10.63
N TRP A 183 18.76 -1.29 9.50
CA TRP A 183 17.96 -1.94 8.47
C TRP A 183 18.66 -3.16 7.86
N ALA A 184 19.98 -3.11 7.70
CA ALA A 184 20.76 -4.26 7.27
C ALA A 184 20.67 -5.43 8.26
N GLU A 185 20.73 -5.16 9.57
CA GLU A 185 20.57 -6.18 10.60
C GLU A 185 19.12 -6.73 10.67
N LEU A 186 18.12 -5.86 10.55
CA LEU A 186 16.71 -6.30 10.50
C LEU A 186 16.46 -7.28 9.34
N ARG A 187 17.04 -7.03 8.17
CA ARG A 187 16.93 -7.92 6.99
C ARG A 187 17.63 -9.27 7.17
N ARG A 188 18.54 -9.40 8.13
CA ARG A 188 19.23 -10.66 8.46
C ARG A 188 18.43 -11.54 9.41
N ILE A 189 17.35 -11.05 9.99
CA ILE A 189 16.50 -11.85 10.88
C ILE A 189 15.81 -12.94 10.05
N PRO A 190 16.05 -14.24 10.33
CA PRO A 190 15.43 -15.30 9.57
C PRO A 190 13.91 -15.33 9.77
N ALA A 191 13.17 -15.73 8.75
CA ALA A 191 11.73 -15.93 8.85
C ALA A 191 11.39 -16.89 9.99
N GLY A 192 10.31 -16.59 10.73
CA GLY A 192 9.88 -17.37 11.89
C GLY A 192 10.67 -17.10 13.17
N THR A 193 11.67 -16.21 13.15
CA THR A 193 12.40 -15.79 14.35
C THR A 193 12.14 -14.33 14.70
N THR A 194 12.44 -13.97 15.94
CA THR A 194 12.32 -12.60 16.44
C THR A 194 13.63 -12.15 17.08
N ARG A 195 13.88 -10.84 17.06
CA ARG A 195 14.99 -10.19 17.77
C ARG A 195 14.44 -8.99 18.52
N SER A 196 14.90 -8.79 19.74
CA SER A 196 14.63 -7.57 20.48
C SER A 196 15.49 -6.40 19.97
N TYR A 197 15.06 -5.17 20.15
CA TYR A 197 15.86 -4.00 19.81
C TYR A 197 17.18 -3.96 20.58
N ALA A 198 17.22 -4.51 21.81
CA ALA A 198 18.44 -4.62 22.60
C ALA A 198 19.45 -5.62 21.98
N GLU A 199 18.98 -6.72 21.39
CA GLU A 199 19.85 -7.67 20.67
C GLU A 199 20.41 -7.02 19.41
N ILE A 200 19.59 -6.32 18.63
CA ILE A 200 20.06 -5.57 17.46
C ILE A 200 21.08 -4.50 17.87
N ALA A 201 20.82 -3.74 18.94
CA ALA A 201 21.75 -2.72 19.46
C ALA A 201 23.12 -3.34 19.85
N ARG A 202 23.13 -4.51 20.48
CA ARG A 202 24.36 -5.25 20.80
C ARG A 202 25.08 -5.74 19.54
N GLN A 203 24.33 -6.22 18.55
CA GLN A 203 24.86 -6.76 17.31
C GLN A 203 25.57 -5.72 16.45
N ILE A 204 25.06 -4.47 16.44
CA ILE A 204 25.71 -3.31 15.79
C ILE A 204 26.79 -2.66 16.68
N GLY A 205 27.21 -3.31 17.80
CA GLY A 205 28.24 -2.80 18.69
C GLY A 205 27.84 -1.56 19.54
N ARG A 206 26.53 -1.28 19.66
CA ARG A 206 25.99 -0.10 20.36
C ARG A 206 24.93 -0.47 21.40
N PRO A 207 25.27 -1.21 22.47
CA PRO A 207 24.29 -1.77 23.41
C PRO A 207 23.43 -0.73 24.12
N SER A 208 23.91 0.51 24.28
CA SER A 208 23.15 1.62 24.86
C SER A 208 22.12 2.25 23.91
N ALA A 209 22.16 1.93 22.61
CA ALA A 209 21.35 2.57 21.58
C ALA A 209 19.96 1.93 21.38
N THR A 210 19.44 1.10 22.29
CA THR A 210 18.18 0.36 22.15
C THR A 210 16.99 1.26 21.74
N ARG A 211 16.85 2.45 22.35
CA ARG A 211 15.78 3.40 21.97
C ARG A 211 15.97 3.98 20.58
N ALA A 212 17.21 4.21 20.16
CA ALA A 212 17.51 4.71 18.81
C ALA A 212 17.25 3.65 17.75
N VAL A 213 17.56 2.37 18.04
CA VAL A 213 17.20 1.23 17.21
C VAL A 213 15.69 1.14 17.02
N ALA A 214 14.90 1.24 18.11
CA ALA A 214 13.44 1.22 18.05
C ALA A 214 12.84 2.38 17.22
N ARG A 215 13.52 3.54 17.15
CA ARG A 215 13.05 4.69 16.34
C ARG A 215 13.43 4.58 14.86
N ALA A 216 14.44 3.79 14.54
CA ALA A 216 14.92 3.63 13.17
C ALA A 216 14.22 2.49 12.42
N ASN A 217 13.41 1.69 13.15
CA ASN A 217 12.62 0.58 12.60
C ASN A 217 11.26 1.04 12.04
#